data_39c8af6105ffbd0355afc6a6445716a3
#
_entry.id   39c8af6105ffbd0355afc6a6445716a3
#
_cell.length_a   1.000
_cell.length_b   1.000
_cell.length_c   1.000
_cell.angle_alpha   90.00
_cell.angle_beta   90.00
_cell.angle_gamma   90.00
#
_symmetry.space_group_name_H-M   'P 1'
#
loop_
_entity.id
_entity.type
_entity.pdbx_description
1 polymer ?
#
loop_
_entity_poly.entity_id
_entity_poly.type
_entity_poly.pdbx_seq_one_letter_code
_entity_poly.pdbx_strand_id
1 'polypeptide(L)'
;IKKKIGLLITITVVICLLGCIYGLFIQKPMYKSYTTIILGGNETTASQTITQSDITLNKNLVDTYAEIVKSRRVLEQVIAELDLEETYEELSNKISVSSVNNTEIIKITVADSNPIEAKNVANVTANFFSKEVVKLYNMNNVNVLDEANEANEPYNINIPKQVIIYFFIGIIIASDLSIENDLGSLVEIFLYELTLFSKCGTIEEIRCRIS
;
A
#
# COMPACT_ATOMS: atom_id res chain seq x y z
N ILE A 1 18.14 -32.57 27.38
CA ILE A 1 17.56 -32.31 26.05
C ILE A 1 16.05 -32.00 26.12
N LYS A 2 15.22 -32.83 26.83
CA LYS A 2 13.76 -32.61 26.93
C LYS A 2 13.35 -31.26 27.59
N LYS A 3 14.07 -30.82 28.62
CA LYS A 3 13.80 -29.53 29.29
C LYS A 3 14.12 -28.33 28.41
N LYS A 4 15.17 -28.38 27.58
CA LYS A 4 15.53 -27.32 26.65
C LYS A 4 14.50 -27.18 25.51
N ILE A 5 13.95 -28.29 25.01
CA ILE A 5 12.88 -28.28 23.97
C ILE A 5 11.60 -27.64 24.52
N GLY A 6 11.22 -27.94 25.75
CA GLY A 6 10.06 -27.32 26.38
C GLY A 6 10.18 -25.81 26.52
N LEU A 7 11.34 -25.31 26.91
CA LEU A 7 11.62 -23.89 27.04
C LEU A 7 11.57 -23.19 25.65
N LEU A 8 12.15 -23.81 24.62
CA LEU A 8 12.12 -23.31 23.25
C LEU A 8 10.67 -23.16 22.74
N ILE A 9 9.84 -24.17 22.94
CA ILE A 9 8.42 -24.14 22.54
C ILE A 9 7.68 -23.03 23.30
N THR A 10 7.91 -22.90 24.60
CA THR A 10 7.23 -21.87 25.42
C THR A 10 7.55 -20.47 24.94
N ILE A 11 8.83 -20.16 24.67
CA ILE A 11 9.27 -18.86 24.17
C ILE A 11 8.63 -18.56 22.80
N THR A 12 8.68 -19.51 21.87
CA THR A 12 8.08 -19.34 20.54
C THR A 12 6.58 -19.05 20.64
N VAL A 13 5.86 -19.77 21.50
CA VAL A 13 4.41 -19.54 21.70
C VAL A 13 4.15 -18.15 22.29
N VAL A 14 4.92 -17.70 23.25
CA VAL A 14 4.78 -16.36 23.85
C VAL A 14 5.01 -15.27 22.81
N ILE A 15 6.05 -15.39 21.97
CA ILE A 15 6.33 -14.43 20.91
C ILE A 15 5.20 -14.41 19.87
N CYS A 16 4.68 -15.56 19.47
CA CYS A 16 3.52 -15.64 18.58
C CYS A 16 2.29 -14.95 19.16
N LEU A 17 1.98 -15.17 20.43
CA LEU A 17 0.83 -14.53 21.11
C LEU A 17 0.98 -13.01 21.15
N LEU A 18 2.16 -12.51 21.49
CA LEU A 18 2.44 -11.08 21.52
C LEU A 18 2.37 -10.45 20.12
N GLY A 19 2.88 -11.16 19.11
CA GLY A 19 2.77 -10.75 17.72
C GLY A 19 1.31 -10.66 17.23
N CYS A 20 0.47 -11.62 17.63
CA CYS A 20 -0.96 -11.58 17.32
C CYS A 20 -1.66 -10.39 18.02
N ILE A 21 -1.36 -10.15 19.29
CA ILE A 21 -1.91 -9.01 20.03
C ILE A 21 -1.51 -7.70 19.36
N TYR A 22 -0.25 -7.55 18.97
CA TYR A 22 0.24 -6.38 18.24
C TYR A 22 -0.53 -6.16 16.94
N GLY A 23 -0.65 -7.19 16.09
CA GLY A 23 -1.33 -7.12 14.80
C GLY A 23 -2.82 -6.77 14.91
N LEU A 24 -3.49 -7.21 15.98
CA LEU A 24 -4.93 -6.99 16.16
C LEU A 24 -5.26 -5.67 16.86
N PHE A 25 -4.41 -5.21 17.80
CA PHE A 25 -4.74 -4.08 18.68
C PHE A 25 -3.96 -2.80 18.37
N ILE A 26 -2.75 -2.91 17.83
CA ILE A 26 -1.87 -1.75 17.63
C ILE A 26 -1.83 -1.31 16.17
N GLN A 27 -1.92 -2.25 15.23
CA GLN A 27 -1.84 -1.94 13.81
C GLN A 27 -3.16 -1.31 13.34
N LYS A 28 -3.11 -0.06 12.85
CA LYS A 28 -4.28 0.60 12.26
C LYS A 28 -4.67 -0.11 10.96
N PRO A 29 -5.93 -0.50 10.79
CA PRO A 29 -6.39 -1.09 9.54
C PRO A 29 -6.33 -0.04 8.42
N MET A 30 -5.86 -0.46 7.26
CA MET A 30 -5.82 0.35 6.05
C MET A 30 -6.56 -0.38 4.93
N TYR A 31 -7.41 0.36 4.23
CA TYR A 31 -8.26 -0.15 3.17
C TYR A 31 -7.80 0.40 1.82
N LYS A 32 -7.88 -0.41 0.77
CA LYS A 32 -7.58 0.02 -0.59
C LYS A 32 -8.82 -0.02 -1.44
N SER A 33 -9.14 1.11 -2.04
CA SER A 33 -10.15 1.20 -3.09
C SER A 33 -9.50 1.64 -4.39
N TYR A 34 -10.04 1.24 -5.52
CA TYR A 34 -9.48 1.61 -6.82
C TYR A 34 -10.57 1.85 -7.85
N THR A 35 -10.26 2.73 -8.78
CA THR A 35 -11.05 3.00 -9.98
C THR A 35 -10.18 2.80 -11.20
N THR A 36 -10.76 2.45 -12.33
CA THR A 36 -10.07 2.30 -13.60
C THR A 36 -10.61 3.28 -14.64
N ILE A 37 -9.70 3.86 -15.40
CA ILE A 37 -10.00 4.84 -16.45
C ILE A 37 -9.37 4.36 -17.75
N ILE A 38 -10.13 4.34 -18.82
CA ILE A 38 -9.62 4.10 -20.16
C ILE A 38 -9.36 5.45 -20.84
N LEU A 39 -8.18 5.58 -21.42
CA LEU A 39 -7.82 6.71 -22.26
C LEU A 39 -7.89 6.23 -23.71
N GLY A 40 -9.00 6.49 -24.37
CA GLY A 40 -9.16 6.18 -25.79
C GLY A 40 -8.28 7.09 -26.63
N GLY A 41 -7.27 6.53 -27.31
CA GLY A 41 -6.57 7.22 -28.38
C GLY A 41 -7.56 7.61 -29.49
N ASN A 42 -7.32 8.73 -30.17
CA ASN A 42 -8.08 9.09 -31.36
C ASN A 42 -8.06 7.91 -32.35
N GLU A 43 -9.23 7.54 -32.85
CA GLU A 43 -9.40 6.50 -33.85
C GLU A 43 -8.64 6.85 -35.15
N THR A 44 -7.34 6.66 -35.16
CA THR A 44 -6.55 6.68 -36.40
C THR A 44 -5.62 5.46 -36.37
N THR A 45 -6.01 4.52 -37.25
CA THR A 45 -5.25 3.33 -37.67
C THR A 45 -5.43 2.05 -36.85
N ALA A 46 -6.55 1.38 -37.04
CA ALA A 46 -6.63 -0.08 -36.97
C ALA A 46 -5.74 -0.69 -38.08
N SER A 47 -4.43 -0.77 -37.84
CA SER A 47 -3.45 -1.63 -38.57
C SER A 47 -2.02 -1.21 -38.28
N GLN A 48 -1.59 -1.29 -37.04
CA GLN A 48 -0.15 -1.26 -36.75
C GLN A 48 0.22 -2.41 -35.86
N THR A 49 1.18 -3.21 -36.34
CA THR A 49 1.89 -4.25 -35.62
C THR A 49 2.48 -3.62 -34.37
N ILE A 50 2.09 -4.09 -33.17
CA ILE A 50 2.61 -3.60 -31.88
C ILE A 50 4.12 -3.77 -31.87
N THR A 51 4.83 -2.65 -31.88
CA THR A 51 6.28 -2.61 -31.88
C THR A 51 6.78 -2.40 -30.43
N GLN A 52 8.02 -2.85 -30.13
CA GLN A 52 8.68 -2.62 -28.84
C GLN A 52 8.69 -1.13 -28.44
N SER A 53 8.69 -0.23 -29.40
CA SER A 53 8.59 1.22 -29.22
C SER A 53 7.26 1.65 -28.61
N ASP A 54 6.16 0.97 -28.97
CA ASP A 54 4.81 1.33 -28.50
C ASP A 54 4.64 0.97 -27.03
N ILE A 55 5.28 -0.11 -26.58
CA ILE A 55 5.30 -0.52 -25.16
C ILE A 55 6.04 0.51 -24.29
N THR A 56 7.14 1.06 -24.80
CA THR A 56 7.93 2.09 -24.08
C THR A 56 7.20 3.43 -24.06
N LEU A 57 6.53 3.81 -25.14
CA LEU A 57 5.69 5.01 -25.23
C LEU A 57 4.52 4.92 -24.24
N ASN A 58 3.83 3.79 -24.19
CA ASN A 58 2.71 3.59 -23.27
C ASN A 58 3.14 3.67 -21.79
N LYS A 59 4.33 3.19 -21.45
CA LYS A 59 4.86 3.31 -20.09
C LYS A 59 5.16 4.77 -19.70
N ASN A 60 5.77 5.54 -20.59
CA ASN A 60 6.04 6.96 -20.37
C ASN A 60 4.74 7.78 -20.26
N LEU A 61 3.68 7.39 -20.97
CA LEU A 61 2.38 8.02 -20.85
C LEU A 61 1.74 7.78 -19.47
N VAL A 62 1.88 6.56 -18.91
CA VAL A 62 1.35 6.25 -17.58
C VAL A 62 2.03 7.10 -16.50
N ASP A 63 3.35 7.27 -16.57
CA ASP A 63 4.09 8.13 -15.64
C ASP A 63 3.61 9.59 -15.74
N THR A 64 3.39 10.08 -16.97
CA THR A 64 2.83 11.43 -17.20
C THR A 64 1.42 11.58 -16.62
N TYR A 65 0.56 10.59 -16.80
CA TYR A 65 -0.79 10.62 -16.24
C TYR A 65 -0.78 10.49 -14.72
N ALA A 66 0.16 9.73 -14.16
CA ALA A 66 0.33 9.64 -12.71
C ALA A 66 0.69 11.00 -12.10
N GLU A 67 1.55 11.78 -12.77
CA GLU A 67 1.88 13.14 -12.36
C GLU A 67 0.67 14.09 -12.46
N ILE A 68 -0.17 13.95 -13.49
CA ILE A 68 -1.39 14.76 -13.61
C ILE A 68 -2.40 14.41 -12.52
N VAL A 69 -2.63 13.10 -12.24
CA VAL A 69 -3.50 12.65 -11.14
C VAL A 69 -3.04 13.23 -9.82
N LYS A 70 -1.72 13.22 -9.56
CA LYS A 70 -1.11 13.72 -8.32
C LYS A 70 -0.85 15.22 -8.32
N SER A 71 -1.23 15.94 -9.39
CA SER A 71 -1.02 17.38 -9.44
C SER A 71 -1.84 18.12 -8.38
N ARG A 72 -1.31 19.25 -7.88
CA ARG A 72 -2.04 20.12 -6.96
C ARG A 72 -3.40 20.53 -7.50
N ARG A 73 -3.48 20.79 -8.81
CA ARG A 73 -4.70 21.20 -9.48
C ARG A 73 -5.82 20.16 -9.35
N VAL A 74 -5.50 18.87 -9.42
CA VAL A 74 -6.47 17.78 -9.27
C VAL A 74 -6.76 17.55 -7.79
N LEU A 75 -5.73 17.37 -6.96
CA LEU A 75 -5.93 16.95 -5.58
C LEU A 75 -6.51 18.06 -4.68
N GLU A 76 -6.20 19.33 -4.92
CA GLU A 76 -6.85 20.44 -4.18
C GLU A 76 -8.35 20.52 -4.49
N GLN A 77 -8.78 20.17 -5.71
CA GLN A 77 -10.20 20.07 -6.03
C GLN A 77 -10.87 18.86 -5.32
N VAL A 78 -10.16 17.75 -5.20
CA VAL A 78 -10.65 16.57 -4.45
C VAL A 78 -10.82 16.91 -2.97
N ILE A 79 -9.82 17.57 -2.36
CA ILE A 79 -9.86 18.01 -0.96
C ILE A 79 -11.06 18.94 -0.73
N ALA A 80 -11.25 19.91 -1.62
CA ALA A 80 -12.36 20.86 -1.51
C ALA A 80 -13.73 20.21 -1.74
N GLU A 81 -13.85 19.26 -2.67
CA GLU A 81 -15.11 18.58 -2.98
C GLU A 81 -15.58 17.66 -1.86
N LEU A 82 -14.63 16.98 -1.20
CA LEU A 82 -14.91 16.03 -0.13
C LEU A 82 -14.77 16.63 1.28
N ASP A 83 -14.44 17.92 1.38
CA ASP A 83 -14.22 18.64 2.65
C ASP A 83 -13.21 17.90 3.56
N LEU A 84 -12.08 17.47 2.97
CA LEU A 84 -11.05 16.72 3.70
C LEU A 84 -10.18 17.68 4.53
N GLU A 85 -9.86 17.26 5.76
CA GLU A 85 -8.94 18.00 6.63
C GLU A 85 -7.45 17.77 6.26
N GLU A 86 -7.18 16.96 5.26
CA GLU A 86 -5.85 16.56 4.85
C GLU A 86 -5.17 17.59 3.96
N THR A 87 -3.85 17.65 4.06
CA THR A 87 -3.02 18.43 3.15
C THR A 87 -2.87 17.74 1.79
N TYR A 88 -2.47 18.52 0.78
CA TYR A 88 -2.15 17.97 -0.56
C TYR A 88 -1.12 16.84 -0.48
N GLU A 89 -0.06 17.02 0.32
CA GLU A 89 1.03 16.08 0.49
C GLU A 89 0.53 14.76 1.11
N GLU A 90 -0.31 14.83 2.12
CA GLU A 90 -0.91 13.65 2.76
C GLU A 90 -1.80 12.89 1.78
N LEU A 91 -2.68 13.58 1.07
CA LEU A 91 -3.55 12.96 0.08
C LEU A 91 -2.74 12.34 -1.08
N SER A 92 -1.71 13.03 -1.57
CA SER A 92 -0.84 12.53 -2.64
C SER A 92 -0.14 11.22 -2.27
N ASN A 93 0.26 11.07 -0.99
CA ASN A 93 0.89 9.85 -0.48
C ASN A 93 -0.08 8.67 -0.37
N LYS A 94 -1.37 8.92 -0.21
CA LYS A 94 -2.43 7.90 -0.17
C LYS A 94 -2.79 7.37 -1.56
N ILE A 95 -2.45 8.11 -2.63
CA ILE A 95 -2.82 7.79 -4.00
C ILE A 95 -1.66 7.14 -4.75
N SER A 96 -1.93 6.01 -5.39
CA SER A 96 -1.01 5.36 -6.32
C SER A 96 -1.68 5.15 -7.67
N VAL A 97 -0.91 5.35 -8.74
CA VAL A 97 -1.38 5.22 -10.11
C VAL A 97 -0.53 4.18 -10.83
N SER A 98 -1.16 3.31 -11.58
CA SER A 98 -0.48 2.26 -12.35
C SER A 98 -1.26 1.94 -13.62
N SER A 99 -0.59 1.38 -14.61
CA SER A 99 -1.25 0.80 -15.79
C SER A 99 -1.74 -0.62 -15.46
N VAL A 100 -2.84 -1.00 -16.05
CA VAL A 100 -3.34 -2.37 -16.00
C VAL A 100 -2.73 -3.17 -17.17
N ASN A 101 -1.90 -4.16 -16.85
CA ASN A 101 -1.28 -5.06 -17.84
C ASN A 101 -0.57 -4.36 -19.01
N ASN A 102 0.04 -3.20 -18.77
CA ASN A 102 0.68 -2.35 -19.80
C ASN A 102 -0.28 -1.92 -20.93
N THR A 103 -1.55 -1.76 -20.60
CA THR A 103 -2.59 -1.22 -21.52
C THR A 103 -2.78 0.28 -21.28
N GLU A 104 -3.64 0.90 -22.09
CA GLU A 104 -4.09 2.29 -21.91
C GLU A 104 -5.08 2.48 -20.75
N ILE A 105 -5.31 1.43 -19.96
CA ILE A 105 -6.16 1.49 -18.78
C ILE A 105 -5.29 1.90 -17.60
N ILE A 106 -5.67 3.01 -16.98
CA ILE A 106 -5.04 3.53 -15.77
C ILE A 106 -5.86 3.12 -14.57
N LYS A 107 -5.19 2.59 -13.56
CA LYS A 107 -5.75 2.25 -12.26
C LYS A 107 -5.29 3.27 -11.23
N ILE A 108 -6.22 4.00 -10.66
CA ILE A 108 -6.02 4.90 -9.52
C ILE A 108 -6.41 4.13 -8.27
N THR A 109 -5.46 3.92 -7.37
CA THR A 109 -5.68 3.22 -6.10
C THR A 109 -5.48 4.20 -4.95
N VAL A 110 -6.41 4.23 -4.02
CA VAL A 110 -6.37 5.04 -2.80
C VAL A 110 -6.31 4.13 -1.60
N ALA A 111 -5.39 4.42 -0.67
CA ALA A 111 -5.24 3.70 0.59
C ALA A 111 -5.60 4.63 1.75
N ASP A 112 -6.63 4.27 2.52
CA ASP A 112 -7.11 5.05 3.66
C ASP A 112 -7.48 4.16 4.85
N SER A 113 -7.56 4.75 6.03
CA SER A 113 -8.06 4.07 7.24
C SER A 113 -9.57 3.88 7.22
N ASN A 114 -10.29 4.67 6.43
CA ASN A 114 -11.73 4.61 6.23
C ASN A 114 -12.03 4.07 4.82
N PRO A 115 -12.70 2.90 4.68
CA PRO A 115 -13.00 2.31 3.37
C PRO A 115 -13.94 3.18 2.51
N ILE A 116 -14.83 3.96 3.15
CA ILE A 116 -15.75 4.86 2.45
C ILE A 116 -14.97 6.06 1.88
N GLU A 117 -14.04 6.62 2.66
CA GLU A 117 -13.17 7.71 2.18
C GLU A 117 -12.27 7.24 1.05
N ALA A 118 -11.63 6.06 1.18
CA ALA A 118 -10.82 5.48 0.11
C ALA A 118 -11.59 5.38 -1.21
N LYS A 119 -12.85 4.92 -1.17
CA LYS A 119 -13.74 4.85 -2.32
C LYS A 119 -14.08 6.23 -2.88
N ASN A 120 -14.51 7.16 -2.03
CA ASN A 120 -14.94 8.48 -2.46
C ASN A 120 -13.78 9.26 -3.09
N VAL A 121 -12.61 9.25 -2.43
CA VAL A 121 -11.40 9.88 -2.95
C VAL A 121 -11.00 9.29 -4.30
N ALA A 122 -11.06 7.96 -4.47
CA ALA A 122 -10.72 7.32 -5.74
C ALA A 122 -11.65 7.78 -6.88
N ASN A 123 -12.98 7.78 -6.64
CA ASN A 123 -13.96 8.17 -7.65
C ASN A 123 -13.89 9.67 -7.99
N VAL A 124 -13.78 10.53 -6.98
CA VAL A 124 -13.68 11.97 -7.18
C VAL A 124 -12.37 12.35 -7.88
N THR A 125 -11.25 11.70 -7.52
CA THR A 125 -9.95 11.88 -8.20
C THR A 125 -10.06 11.48 -9.67
N ALA A 126 -10.68 10.36 -9.99
CA ALA A 126 -10.92 9.92 -11.37
C ALA A 126 -11.71 10.95 -12.17
N ASN A 127 -12.75 11.52 -11.58
CA ASN A 127 -13.60 12.53 -12.23
C ASN A 127 -12.83 13.82 -12.53
N PHE A 128 -12.09 14.36 -11.55
CA PHE A 128 -11.29 15.57 -11.76
C PHE A 128 -10.12 15.33 -12.72
N PHE A 129 -9.45 14.18 -12.62
CA PHE A 129 -8.41 13.79 -13.57
C PHE A 129 -8.96 13.71 -14.99
N SER A 130 -10.09 13.05 -15.21
CA SER A 130 -10.73 12.95 -16.53
C SER A 130 -11.04 14.33 -17.11
N LYS A 131 -11.61 15.24 -16.34
CA LYS A 131 -11.86 16.62 -16.75
C LYS A 131 -10.58 17.38 -17.10
N GLU A 132 -9.51 17.18 -16.34
CA GLU A 132 -8.24 17.88 -16.55
C GLU A 132 -7.52 17.36 -17.80
N VAL A 133 -7.49 16.04 -18.02
CA VAL A 133 -6.88 15.44 -19.22
C VAL A 133 -7.60 15.88 -20.49
N VAL A 134 -8.93 15.91 -20.47
CA VAL A 134 -9.72 16.44 -21.60
C VAL A 134 -9.32 17.87 -21.93
N LYS A 135 -9.12 18.73 -20.95
CA LYS A 135 -8.68 20.12 -21.17
C LYS A 135 -7.26 20.23 -21.70
N LEU A 136 -6.33 19.43 -21.15
CA LEU A 136 -4.90 19.53 -21.48
C LEU A 136 -4.58 18.95 -22.85
N TYR A 137 -5.19 17.84 -23.20
CA TYR A 137 -4.86 17.09 -24.42
C TYR A 137 -5.95 17.16 -25.50
N ASN A 138 -7.06 17.85 -25.22
CA ASN A 138 -8.22 17.92 -26.13
C ASN A 138 -8.73 16.52 -26.55
N MET A 139 -8.65 15.56 -25.62
CA MET A 139 -9.06 14.17 -25.81
C MET A 139 -10.55 14.02 -25.53
N ASN A 140 -11.29 13.45 -26.47
CA ASN A 140 -12.76 13.28 -26.33
C ASN A 140 -13.16 11.92 -25.73
N ASN A 141 -12.20 11.00 -25.51
CA ASN A 141 -12.45 9.61 -25.14
C ASN A 141 -11.77 9.22 -23.80
N VAL A 142 -12.05 9.96 -22.74
CA VAL A 142 -11.63 9.60 -21.37
C VAL A 142 -12.85 9.15 -20.60
N ASN A 143 -12.93 7.85 -20.31
CA ASN A 143 -14.07 7.26 -19.63
C ASN A 143 -13.64 6.48 -18.40
N VAL A 144 -14.39 6.63 -17.31
CA VAL A 144 -14.27 5.75 -16.15
C VAL A 144 -14.83 4.39 -16.54
N LEU A 145 -14.00 3.35 -16.46
CA LEU A 145 -14.37 1.99 -16.83
C LEU A 145 -15.03 1.28 -15.63
N ASP A 146 -14.37 1.34 -14.47
CA ASP A 146 -14.90 0.80 -13.23
C ASP A 146 -14.86 1.86 -12.14
N GLU A 147 -15.95 2.02 -11.43
CA GLU A 147 -16.01 2.84 -10.23
C GLU A 147 -15.39 2.11 -9.04
N ALA A 148 -14.81 2.88 -8.13
CA ALA A 148 -14.26 2.35 -6.90
C ALA A 148 -15.36 1.81 -6.00
N ASN A 149 -15.12 0.64 -5.41
CA ASN A 149 -15.98 0.00 -4.42
C ASN A 149 -15.36 0.08 -3.03
N GLU A 150 -16.17 -0.03 -2.01
CA GLU A 150 -15.70 -0.15 -0.64
C GLU A 150 -14.92 -1.43 -0.44
N ALA A 151 -13.75 -1.33 0.20
CA ALA A 151 -12.98 -2.50 0.57
C ALA A 151 -13.59 -3.15 1.81
N ASN A 152 -13.92 -4.44 1.71
CA ASN A 152 -14.52 -5.19 2.81
C ASN A 152 -13.50 -5.56 3.89
N GLU A 153 -12.22 -5.65 3.53
CA GLU A 153 -11.15 -6.11 4.43
C GLU A 153 -9.92 -5.18 4.34
N PRO A 154 -9.22 -4.97 5.46
CA PRO A 154 -7.97 -4.21 5.45
C PRO A 154 -6.87 -4.97 4.71
N TYR A 155 -6.12 -4.29 3.84
CA TYR A 155 -5.06 -4.93 3.04
C TYR A 155 -3.76 -5.14 3.81
N ASN A 156 -3.53 -4.38 4.88
CA ASN A 156 -2.28 -4.40 5.66
C ASN A 156 -2.31 -5.41 6.81
N ILE A 157 -3.49 -5.87 7.26
CA ILE A 157 -3.64 -6.84 8.32
C ILE A 157 -3.87 -8.22 7.73
N ASN A 158 -2.81 -9.03 7.69
CA ASN A 158 -2.89 -10.41 7.24
C ASN A 158 -2.43 -11.33 8.37
N ILE A 159 -3.38 -11.74 9.23
CA ILE A 159 -3.11 -12.55 10.42
C ILE A 159 -2.29 -13.81 10.09
N PRO A 160 -2.61 -14.63 9.06
CA PRO A 160 -1.82 -15.83 8.78
C PRO A 160 -0.36 -15.51 8.40
N LYS A 161 -0.10 -14.44 7.66
CA LYS A 161 1.28 -14.02 7.35
C LYS A 161 2.03 -13.54 8.61
N GLN A 162 1.36 -12.80 9.47
CA GLN A 162 1.96 -12.32 10.72
C GLN A 162 2.33 -13.48 11.63
N VAL A 163 1.45 -14.46 11.81
CA VAL A 163 1.72 -15.67 12.61
C VAL A 163 2.97 -16.41 12.10
N ILE A 164 3.08 -16.59 10.78
CA ILE A 164 4.25 -17.24 10.18
C ILE A 164 5.54 -16.46 10.47
N ILE A 165 5.52 -15.13 10.31
CA ILE A 165 6.69 -14.29 10.56
C ILE A 165 7.11 -14.37 12.03
N TYR A 166 6.17 -14.19 12.97
CA TYR A 166 6.47 -14.27 14.40
C TYR A 166 6.89 -15.67 14.84
N PHE A 167 6.40 -16.72 14.20
CA PHE A 167 6.83 -18.10 14.42
C PHE A 167 8.32 -18.27 14.07
N PHE A 168 8.77 -17.80 12.93
CA PHE A 168 10.18 -17.86 12.55
C PHE A 168 11.08 -17.00 13.45
N ILE A 169 10.64 -15.79 13.77
CA ILE A 169 11.35 -14.92 14.72
C ILE A 169 11.46 -15.62 16.08
N GLY A 170 10.38 -16.22 16.57
CA GLY A 170 10.35 -16.97 17.82
C GLY A 170 11.33 -18.15 17.84
N ILE A 171 11.47 -18.89 16.76
CA ILE A 171 12.44 -19.99 16.64
C ILE A 171 13.88 -19.44 16.70
N ILE A 172 14.20 -18.35 15.99
CA ILE A 172 15.54 -17.77 15.98
C ILE A 172 15.92 -17.33 17.40
N ILE A 173 15.08 -16.54 18.06
CA ILE A 173 15.32 -16.07 19.42
C ILE A 173 15.44 -17.22 20.41
N ALA A 174 14.55 -18.22 20.31
CA ALA A 174 14.57 -19.36 21.20
C ALA A 174 15.82 -20.23 21.00
N SER A 175 16.39 -20.33 19.79
CA SER A 175 17.63 -21.06 19.52
C SER A 175 18.85 -20.35 20.13
N ASP A 176 18.95 -19.02 20.01
CA ASP A 176 20.04 -18.25 20.59
C ASP A 176 20.07 -18.37 22.12
N LEU A 177 18.91 -18.24 22.77
CA LEU A 177 18.76 -18.39 24.21
C LEU A 177 19.02 -19.82 24.72
N SER A 178 18.78 -20.82 23.88
CA SER A 178 19.09 -22.22 24.22
C SER A 178 20.59 -22.49 24.26
N ILE A 179 21.41 -21.66 23.61
CA ILE A 179 22.87 -21.77 23.56
C ILE A 179 23.50 -21.09 24.81
N GLU A 180 22.97 -19.96 25.22
CA GLU A 180 23.64 -19.08 26.22
C GLU A 180 23.24 -19.29 27.69
N ASN A 181 22.29 -20.11 28.02
CA ASN A 181 21.88 -20.48 29.42
C ASN A 181 21.66 -19.30 30.40
N ASP A 182 21.51 -18.07 29.93
CA ASP A 182 21.40 -16.92 30.81
C ASP A 182 20.03 -16.25 30.74
N LEU A 183 19.26 -16.37 31.80
CA LEU A 183 17.91 -15.81 31.91
C LEU A 183 17.92 -14.26 31.90
N GLY A 184 19.05 -13.64 32.16
CA GLY A 184 19.23 -12.19 32.21
C GLY A 184 19.17 -11.54 30.84
N SER A 185 19.67 -12.21 29.80
CA SER A 185 19.65 -11.69 28.42
C SER A 185 18.27 -11.72 27.77
N LEU A 186 17.37 -12.59 28.26
CA LEU A 186 15.98 -12.69 27.81
C LEU A 186 15.19 -11.38 27.94
N VAL A 187 15.38 -10.70 29.07
CA VAL A 187 14.64 -9.46 29.34
C VAL A 187 15.16 -8.32 28.51
N GLU A 188 16.47 -8.25 28.26
CA GLU A 188 17.06 -7.20 27.41
C GLU A 188 16.70 -7.38 25.94
N ILE A 189 16.73 -8.60 25.40
CA ILE A 189 16.31 -8.89 24.01
C ILE A 189 14.83 -8.59 23.84
N PHE A 190 14.00 -8.96 24.81
CA PHE A 190 12.55 -8.69 24.75
C PHE A 190 12.23 -7.18 24.76
N LEU A 191 12.95 -6.40 25.58
CA LEU A 191 12.83 -4.94 25.59
C LEU A 191 13.37 -4.31 24.31
N TYR A 192 14.44 -4.85 23.72
CA TYR A 192 15.01 -4.40 22.47
C TYR A 192 14.05 -4.66 21.29
N GLU A 193 13.44 -5.83 21.21
CA GLU A 193 12.41 -6.17 20.23
C GLU A 193 11.16 -5.27 20.34
N LEU A 194 10.69 -5.01 21.56
CA LEU A 194 9.58 -4.09 21.83
C LEU A 194 9.90 -2.66 21.38
N THR A 195 11.14 -2.20 21.55
CA THR A 195 11.59 -0.87 21.12
C THR A 195 11.79 -0.80 19.61
N LEU A 196 12.28 -1.87 18.97
CA LEU A 196 12.34 -1.99 17.51
C LEU A 196 10.94 -1.99 16.88
N PHE A 197 10.01 -2.73 17.46
CA PHE A 197 8.61 -2.76 17.01
C PHE A 197 7.89 -1.42 17.18
N SER A 198 8.15 -0.72 18.30
CA SER A 198 7.63 0.63 18.52
C SER A 198 8.20 1.65 17.52
N LYS A 199 9.41 1.45 17.00
CA LYS A 199 10.04 2.27 15.96
C LYS A 199 9.68 1.84 14.55
N CYS A 200 9.31 0.58 14.31
CA CYS A 200 8.97 0.05 13.00
C CYS A 200 7.49 0.29 12.63
N GLY A 201 6.73 0.99 13.46
CA GLY A 201 5.34 1.40 13.19
C GLY A 201 5.17 2.39 12.03
N THR A 202 6.26 2.85 11.44
CA THR A 202 6.24 3.68 10.23
C THR A 202 7.16 3.06 9.18
N ILE A 203 6.53 2.40 8.19
CA ILE A 203 7.21 1.80 7.00
C ILE A 203 8.01 2.86 6.20
N GLU A 204 7.80 4.15 6.45
CA GLU A 204 8.52 5.25 5.78
C GLU A 204 10.00 5.37 6.21
N GLU A 205 10.38 4.98 7.42
CA GLU A 205 11.78 5.12 7.87
C GLU A 205 12.75 4.09 7.27
N ILE A 206 12.25 2.95 6.79
CA ILE A 206 13.10 1.92 6.14
C ILE A 206 13.46 2.35 4.71
N ARG A 207 12.62 3.15 4.04
CA ARG A 207 12.90 3.65 2.68
C ARG A 207 14.02 4.69 2.63
N CYS A 208 14.24 5.43 3.71
CA CYS A 208 15.26 6.48 3.77
C CYS A 208 16.69 5.98 4.04
N ARG A 209 16.88 4.70 4.39
CA ARG A 209 18.20 4.11 4.69
C ARG A 209 18.80 3.27 3.56
N ILE A 210 18.05 3.05 2.47
CA ILE A 210 18.49 2.24 1.32
C ILE A 210 18.66 3.10 0.03
N SER A 211 18.49 4.42 0.15
CA SER A 211 18.78 5.36 -0.95
C SER A 211 20.16 5.98 -0.82
#